data_c10712adf396aa135c0d6370f3cc5288
#
_entry.id   c10712adf396aa135c0d6370f3cc5288
#
_cell.length_a   1.000
_cell.length_b   1.000
_cell.length_c   1.000
_cell.angle_alpha   90.00
_cell.angle_beta   90.00
_cell.angle_gamma   90.00
#
_symmetry.space_group_name_H-M   'P 1'
#
loop_
_entity.id
_entity.type
_entity.pdbx_description
1 polymer ?
#
loop_
_entity_poly.entity_id
_entity_poly.type
_entity_poly.pdbx_seq_one_letter_code
_entity_poly.pdbx_strand_id
1 'polypeptide(L)'
;MCMINLAVWSGPRNISTALMYSFGNRDDFEIIDEPFYANYLIETGLDHPMREEIILSQSESVTGVIDNLTKDRSIVGKNLYQKHMTHHMVFSVPRGWFDQVKHVFLLRHPARVISSFAKKYNKISEQDIGYKKQVELFLEIKKRGLDPIVVNSEDIRKKPEETLTKLCNRVNLGF
;
A
#
# COMPACT_ATOMS: atom_id res chain seq x y z
N MET A 1 -5.78 -19.53 14.25
CA MET A 1 -5.04 -18.26 14.21
C MET A 1 -5.94 -17.20 13.59
N CYS A 2 -5.92 -15.97 14.10
CA CYS A 2 -6.67 -14.88 13.48
C CYS A 2 -5.93 -14.45 12.21
N MET A 3 -6.62 -14.41 11.07
CA MET A 3 -6.04 -13.95 9.80
C MET A 3 -5.79 -12.43 9.86
N ILE A 4 -4.75 -11.99 9.18
CA ILE A 4 -4.30 -10.59 9.21
C ILE A 4 -4.61 -9.91 7.87
N ASN A 5 -5.23 -8.75 7.94
CA ASN A 5 -5.34 -7.83 6.82
C ASN A 5 -4.24 -6.77 6.95
N LEU A 6 -3.29 -6.75 6.01
CA LEU A 6 -2.10 -5.91 6.03
C LEU A 6 -2.19 -4.84 4.95
N ALA A 7 -2.43 -3.59 5.33
CA ALA A 7 -2.42 -2.44 4.43
C ALA A 7 -1.01 -1.84 4.35
N VAL A 8 -0.34 -1.99 3.20
CA VAL A 8 1.02 -1.51 2.97
C VAL A 8 1.01 -0.27 2.10
N TRP A 9 1.37 0.85 2.69
CA TRP A 9 1.34 2.19 2.12
C TRP A 9 2.69 2.60 1.57
N SER A 10 2.72 3.13 0.38
CA SER A 10 3.95 3.67 -0.20
C SER A 10 3.68 4.86 -1.12
N GLY A 11 4.68 5.71 -1.28
CA GLY A 11 4.83 6.51 -2.48
C GLY A 11 5.41 5.68 -3.63
N PRO A 12 5.50 6.23 -4.83
CA PRO A 12 6.07 5.53 -5.97
C PRO A 12 7.59 5.30 -5.80
N ARG A 13 8.11 4.32 -6.52
CA ARG A 13 9.55 3.96 -6.53
C ARG A 13 10.13 3.50 -5.19
N ASN A 14 9.29 3.00 -4.29
CA ASN A 14 9.66 2.51 -2.96
C ASN A 14 9.83 0.99 -2.87
N ILE A 15 9.99 0.29 -3.99
CA ILE A 15 10.07 -1.18 -4.10
C ILE A 15 8.83 -1.94 -3.56
N SER A 16 7.67 -1.25 -3.48
CA SER A 16 6.42 -1.82 -2.96
C SER A 16 5.96 -3.07 -3.71
N THR A 17 6.15 -3.11 -5.03
CA THR A 17 5.82 -4.27 -5.87
C THR A 17 6.70 -5.48 -5.52
N ALA A 18 8.00 -5.30 -5.30
CA ALA A 18 8.88 -6.39 -4.88
C ALA A 18 8.50 -6.95 -3.51
N LEU A 19 8.15 -6.06 -2.56
CA LEU A 19 7.64 -6.48 -1.25
C LEU A 19 6.32 -7.23 -1.38
N MET A 20 5.39 -6.75 -2.20
CA MET A 20 4.13 -7.43 -2.49
C MET A 20 4.36 -8.86 -3.01
N TYR A 21 5.24 -9.04 -3.98
CA TYR A 21 5.55 -10.37 -4.50
C TYR A 21 6.25 -11.27 -3.47
N SER A 22 7.03 -10.70 -2.54
CA SER A 22 7.61 -11.49 -1.45
C SER A 22 6.52 -12.12 -0.55
N PHE A 23 5.46 -11.38 -0.26
CA PHE A 23 4.30 -11.93 0.44
C PHE A 23 3.45 -12.85 -0.44
N GLY A 24 3.33 -12.55 -1.74
CA GLY A 24 2.58 -13.38 -2.68
C GLY A 24 3.18 -14.74 -2.98
N ASN A 25 4.46 -14.92 -2.71
CA ASN A 25 5.12 -16.24 -2.80
C ASN A 25 4.85 -17.12 -1.57
N ARG A 26 4.15 -16.61 -0.56
CA ARG A 26 3.74 -17.38 0.61
C ARG A 26 2.38 -18.03 0.36
N ASP A 27 2.24 -19.28 0.74
CA ASP A 27 0.98 -20.03 0.60
C ASP A 27 -0.14 -19.49 1.50
N ASP A 28 0.24 -18.77 2.58
CA ASP A 28 -0.68 -18.24 3.58
C ASP A 28 -1.15 -16.80 3.29
N PHE A 29 -0.87 -16.25 2.08
CA PHE A 29 -1.29 -14.91 1.68
C PHE A 29 -2.09 -14.87 0.37
N GLU A 30 -3.08 -13.98 0.33
CA GLU A 30 -3.66 -13.40 -0.87
C GLU A 30 -3.16 -11.97 -1.05
N ILE A 31 -3.13 -11.49 -2.30
CA ILE A 31 -2.65 -10.15 -2.65
C ILE A 31 -3.73 -9.36 -3.34
N ILE A 32 -3.84 -8.07 -2.98
CA ILE A 32 -4.57 -7.06 -3.74
C ILE A 32 -3.62 -5.90 -4.05
N ASP A 33 -3.47 -5.60 -5.34
CA ASP A 33 -2.62 -4.52 -5.82
C ASP A 33 -3.45 -3.27 -6.15
N GLU A 34 -3.15 -2.16 -5.49
CA GLU A 34 -3.70 -0.82 -5.75
C GLU A 34 -5.23 -0.76 -5.87
N PRO A 35 -6.00 -1.25 -4.88
CA PRO A 35 -7.44 -1.46 -4.98
C PRO A 35 -8.27 -0.19 -5.22
N PHE A 36 -7.74 1.00 -4.93
CA PHE A 36 -8.40 2.29 -5.16
C PHE A 36 -7.90 3.02 -6.40
N TYR A 37 -7.18 2.34 -7.30
CA TYR A 37 -6.61 3.00 -8.46
C TYR A 37 -7.69 3.48 -9.45
N ALA A 38 -8.69 2.66 -9.75
CA ALA A 38 -9.81 3.07 -10.58
C ALA A 38 -10.55 4.29 -10.00
N ASN A 39 -10.84 4.29 -8.70
CA ASN A 39 -11.48 5.43 -8.03
C ASN A 39 -10.62 6.70 -8.11
N TYR A 40 -9.31 6.58 -7.93
CA TYR A 40 -8.37 7.68 -8.10
C TYR A 40 -8.41 8.27 -9.51
N LEU A 41 -8.37 7.43 -10.54
CA LEU A 41 -8.40 7.86 -11.94
C LEU A 41 -9.75 8.51 -12.32
N ILE A 42 -10.84 8.00 -11.79
CA ILE A 42 -12.19 8.56 -12.00
C ILE A 42 -12.28 9.96 -11.35
N GLU A 43 -11.94 10.07 -10.05
CA GLU A 43 -12.09 11.32 -9.30
C GLU A 43 -11.15 12.42 -9.78
N THR A 44 -9.91 12.08 -10.14
CA THR A 44 -8.91 13.07 -10.57
C THR A 44 -9.02 13.43 -12.04
N GLY A 45 -9.65 12.60 -12.87
CA GLY A 45 -9.66 12.77 -14.32
C GLY A 45 -8.28 12.68 -14.98
N LEU A 46 -7.28 12.15 -14.25
CA LEU A 46 -5.91 12.07 -14.73
C LEU A 46 -5.82 11.27 -16.02
N ASP A 47 -5.19 11.85 -17.05
CA ASP A 47 -4.83 11.13 -18.26
C ASP A 47 -3.63 10.23 -17.98
N HIS A 48 -3.90 8.94 -17.86
CA HIS A 48 -2.89 7.93 -17.55
C HIS A 48 -2.93 6.82 -18.61
N PRO A 49 -1.78 6.32 -19.06
CA PRO A 49 -1.74 5.16 -19.95
C PRO A 49 -2.60 4.01 -19.41
N MET A 50 -3.42 3.39 -20.27
CA MET A 50 -4.35 2.32 -19.90
C MET A 50 -5.44 2.72 -18.89
N ARG A 51 -5.80 4.01 -18.83
CA ARG A 51 -6.81 4.51 -17.88
C ARG A 51 -8.15 3.75 -18.00
N GLU A 52 -8.65 3.57 -19.19
CA GLU A 52 -9.94 2.90 -19.43
C GLU A 52 -9.88 1.42 -19.04
N GLU A 53 -8.81 0.73 -19.41
CA GLU A 53 -8.61 -0.68 -19.06
C GLU A 53 -8.51 -0.88 -17.55
N ILE A 54 -7.83 0.02 -16.84
CA ILE A 54 -7.72 -0.01 -15.37
C ILE A 54 -9.10 0.16 -14.75
N ILE A 55 -9.88 1.17 -15.19
CA ILE A 55 -11.24 1.43 -14.68
C ILE A 55 -12.14 0.23 -14.93
N LEU A 56 -12.09 -0.38 -16.11
CA LEU A 56 -12.90 -1.56 -16.44
C LEU A 56 -12.49 -2.82 -15.67
N SER A 57 -11.21 -2.92 -15.26
CA SER A 57 -10.67 -4.11 -14.59
C SER A 57 -10.87 -4.11 -13.07
N GLN A 58 -11.17 -2.97 -12.48
CA GLN A 58 -11.35 -2.81 -11.04
C GLN A 58 -12.78 -2.42 -10.68
N SER A 59 -13.17 -2.61 -9.43
CA SER A 59 -14.47 -2.15 -8.95
C SER A 59 -14.49 -0.62 -8.83
N GLU A 60 -15.47 0.01 -9.41
CA GLU A 60 -15.76 1.45 -9.24
C GLU A 60 -16.41 1.74 -7.87
N SER A 61 -17.00 0.74 -7.23
CA SER A 61 -17.65 0.89 -5.93
C SER A 61 -16.63 0.93 -4.80
N VAL A 62 -16.38 2.11 -4.25
CA VAL A 62 -15.50 2.31 -3.09
C VAL A 62 -15.91 1.42 -1.90
N THR A 63 -17.22 1.31 -1.64
CA THR A 63 -17.75 0.44 -0.57
C THR A 63 -17.45 -1.02 -0.85
N GLY A 64 -17.69 -1.51 -2.05
CA GLY A 64 -17.38 -2.88 -2.44
C GLY A 64 -15.88 -3.20 -2.34
N VAL A 65 -15.01 -2.24 -2.66
CA VAL A 65 -13.57 -2.38 -2.46
C VAL A 65 -13.27 -2.52 -0.96
N ILE A 66 -13.79 -1.62 -0.12
CA ILE A 66 -13.57 -1.65 1.34
C ILE A 66 -14.06 -2.97 1.94
N ASP A 67 -15.24 -3.43 1.58
CA ASP A 67 -15.80 -4.70 2.06
C ASP A 67 -14.87 -5.88 1.73
N ASN A 68 -14.29 -5.88 0.52
CA ASN A 68 -13.33 -6.91 0.16
C ASN A 68 -12.00 -6.80 0.94
N LEU A 69 -11.52 -5.59 1.26
CA LEU A 69 -10.29 -5.36 2.01
C LEU A 69 -10.41 -5.72 3.50
N THR A 70 -11.61 -5.65 4.05
CA THR A 70 -11.86 -5.81 5.50
C THR A 70 -12.62 -7.07 5.87
N LYS A 71 -13.12 -7.84 4.89
CA LYS A 71 -13.87 -9.06 5.16
C LYS A 71 -13.07 -10.04 6.01
N ASP A 72 -13.79 -10.81 6.84
CA ASP A 72 -13.20 -11.91 7.61
C ASP A 72 -12.57 -12.95 6.66
N ARG A 73 -11.30 -13.21 6.85
CA ARG A 73 -10.51 -14.16 6.07
C ARG A 73 -10.41 -15.56 6.70
N SER A 74 -11.02 -15.76 7.86
CA SER A 74 -10.95 -17.03 8.57
C SER A 74 -11.49 -18.22 7.76
N ILE A 75 -12.52 -17.97 6.92
CA ILE A 75 -13.13 -18.98 6.03
C ILE A 75 -12.14 -19.37 4.92
N VAL A 76 -11.40 -18.41 4.36
CA VAL A 76 -10.42 -18.66 3.30
C VAL A 76 -9.13 -19.25 3.87
N GLY A 77 -8.84 -19.01 5.15
CA GLY A 77 -7.64 -19.48 5.82
C GLY A 77 -6.35 -18.78 5.36
N LYS A 78 -6.48 -17.61 4.73
CA LYS A 78 -5.33 -16.83 4.22
C LYS A 78 -5.35 -15.41 4.74
N ASN A 79 -4.17 -14.89 5.03
CA ASN A 79 -3.93 -13.48 5.29
C ASN A 79 -4.13 -12.66 4.02
N LEU A 80 -4.32 -11.35 4.15
CA LEU A 80 -4.43 -10.44 3.01
C LEU A 80 -3.32 -9.39 3.05
N TYR A 81 -2.55 -9.30 1.97
CA TYR A 81 -1.64 -8.19 1.71
C TYR A 81 -2.28 -7.23 0.71
N GLN A 82 -2.43 -5.98 1.11
CA GLN A 82 -3.00 -4.91 0.31
C GLN A 82 -1.89 -3.90 -0.01
N LYS A 83 -1.49 -3.80 -1.27
CA LYS A 83 -0.57 -2.75 -1.69
C LYS A 83 -1.34 -1.49 -2.01
N HIS A 84 -1.02 -0.39 -1.34
CA HIS A 84 -1.66 0.90 -1.53
C HIS A 84 -0.64 1.97 -1.95
N MET A 85 -1.02 2.75 -2.97
CA MET A 85 -0.36 4.01 -3.25
C MET A 85 -1.06 5.12 -2.44
N THR A 86 -0.29 5.87 -1.66
CA THR A 86 -0.87 6.86 -0.74
C THR A 86 -1.70 7.95 -1.44
N HIS A 87 -1.34 8.31 -2.67
CA HIS A 87 -2.07 9.30 -3.46
C HIS A 87 -3.41 8.80 -4.02
N HIS A 88 -3.64 7.46 -4.05
CA HIS A 88 -4.96 6.92 -4.40
C HIS A 88 -6.00 7.12 -3.30
N MET A 89 -5.60 7.55 -2.11
CA MET A 89 -6.53 7.86 -1.02
C MET A 89 -7.15 9.25 -1.22
N VAL A 90 -7.99 9.37 -2.24
CA VAL A 90 -8.74 10.58 -2.59
C VAL A 90 -9.87 10.85 -1.57
N PHE A 91 -10.57 11.96 -1.74
CA PHE A 91 -11.57 12.41 -0.77
C PHE A 91 -12.76 11.46 -0.66
N SER A 92 -13.21 10.88 -1.76
CA SER A 92 -14.34 9.94 -1.80
C SER A 92 -14.10 8.63 -1.03
N VAL A 93 -12.84 8.26 -0.78
CA VAL A 93 -12.51 7.03 -0.05
C VAL A 93 -12.59 7.28 1.46
N PRO A 94 -13.61 6.75 2.16
CA PRO A 94 -13.75 6.93 3.60
C PRO A 94 -12.61 6.23 4.36
N ARG A 95 -12.35 6.66 5.60
CA ARG A 95 -11.24 6.17 6.44
C ARG A 95 -11.69 5.23 7.57
N GLY A 96 -12.99 4.95 7.68
CA GLY A 96 -13.54 4.12 8.76
C GLY A 96 -13.00 2.68 8.81
N TRP A 97 -12.54 2.16 7.68
CA TRP A 97 -11.98 0.81 7.59
C TRP A 97 -10.56 0.67 8.14
N PHE A 98 -9.86 1.79 8.41
CA PHE A 98 -8.49 1.77 8.93
C PHE A 98 -8.36 0.97 10.22
N ASP A 99 -9.37 0.99 11.08
CA ASP A 99 -9.35 0.31 12.37
C ASP A 99 -9.38 -1.24 12.23
N GLN A 100 -9.67 -1.75 11.02
CA GLN A 100 -9.82 -3.18 10.74
C GLN A 100 -8.58 -3.82 10.11
N VAL A 101 -7.51 -3.06 9.88
CA VAL A 101 -6.30 -3.52 9.20
C VAL A 101 -5.04 -3.12 9.96
N LYS A 102 -3.95 -3.85 9.75
CA LYS A 102 -2.63 -3.44 10.23
C LYS A 102 -1.94 -2.59 9.18
N HIS A 103 -1.36 -1.47 9.60
CA HIS A 103 -0.75 -0.51 8.70
C HIS A 103 0.77 -0.63 8.68
N VAL A 104 1.35 -0.71 7.48
CA VAL A 104 2.79 -0.66 7.23
C VAL A 104 3.08 0.45 6.23
N PHE A 105 4.01 1.33 6.56
CA PHE A 105 4.49 2.39 5.67
C PHE A 105 5.87 2.06 5.17
N LEU A 106 6.00 1.95 3.85
CA LEU A 106 7.27 1.70 3.18
C LEU A 106 7.88 3.03 2.76
N LEU A 107 9.01 3.37 3.35
CA LEU A 107 9.74 4.61 3.07
C LEU A 107 11.01 4.36 2.27
N ARG A 108 11.40 5.32 1.47
CA ARG A 108 12.68 5.39 0.79
C ARG A 108 13.25 6.80 0.89
N HIS A 109 14.56 6.93 0.96
CA HIS A 109 15.18 8.25 1.02
C HIS A 109 14.78 9.11 -0.20
N PRO A 110 14.31 10.37 -0.02
CA PRO A 110 13.77 11.20 -1.10
C PRO A 110 14.72 11.35 -2.30
N ALA A 111 16.01 11.58 -2.07
CA ALA A 111 16.99 11.71 -3.15
C ALA A 111 17.04 10.44 -4.05
N ARG A 112 16.81 9.25 -3.48
CA ARG A 112 16.78 8.02 -4.26
C ARG A 112 15.48 7.84 -5.04
N VAL A 113 14.37 8.35 -4.52
CA VAL A 113 13.09 8.39 -5.26
C VAL A 113 13.22 9.34 -6.43
N ILE A 114 13.68 10.57 -6.20
CA ILE A 114 13.89 11.58 -7.23
C ILE A 114 14.85 11.06 -8.32
N SER A 115 16.00 10.50 -7.94
CA SER A 115 16.96 9.92 -8.89
C SER A 115 16.35 8.78 -9.72
N SER A 116 15.45 8.00 -9.14
CA SER A 116 14.73 6.93 -9.86
C SER A 116 13.68 7.48 -10.82
N PHE A 117 13.00 8.57 -10.46
CA PHE A 117 12.03 9.26 -11.31
C PHE A 117 12.70 9.96 -12.48
N ALA A 118 13.80 10.67 -12.24
CA ALA A 118 14.53 11.43 -13.24
C ALA A 118 15.04 10.59 -14.42
N LYS A 119 15.15 9.27 -14.23
CA LYS A 119 15.48 8.32 -15.32
C LYS A 119 14.33 8.12 -16.30
N LYS A 120 13.10 8.43 -15.92
CA LYS A 120 11.90 8.14 -16.72
C LYS A 120 11.11 9.41 -17.08
N TYR A 121 11.17 10.45 -16.26
CA TYR A 121 10.38 11.67 -16.39
C TYR A 121 11.27 12.91 -16.34
N ASN A 122 11.06 13.83 -17.27
CA ASN A 122 11.85 15.08 -17.39
C ASN A 122 11.44 16.14 -16.35
N LYS A 123 10.25 16.04 -15.79
CA LYS A 123 9.75 16.94 -14.73
C LYS A 123 9.21 16.10 -13.59
N ILE A 124 9.51 16.50 -12.37
CA ILE A 124 9.07 15.84 -11.14
C ILE A 124 8.53 16.92 -10.21
N SER A 125 7.30 16.76 -9.76
CA SER A 125 6.69 17.60 -8.74
C SER A 125 6.75 16.92 -7.36
N GLU A 126 6.51 17.68 -6.30
CA GLU A 126 6.35 17.13 -4.94
C GLU A 126 5.20 16.13 -4.86
N GLN A 127 4.13 16.36 -5.60
CA GLN A 127 2.95 15.49 -5.66
C GLN A 127 3.31 14.11 -6.26
N ASP A 128 4.17 14.09 -7.28
CA ASP A 128 4.59 12.85 -7.96
C ASP A 128 5.38 11.92 -7.03
N ILE A 129 6.09 12.46 -6.05
CA ILE A 129 6.87 11.66 -5.09
C ILE A 129 6.07 11.19 -3.87
N GLY A 130 4.91 11.82 -3.60
CA GLY A 130 3.89 11.35 -2.68
C GLY A 130 4.21 11.42 -1.18
N TYR A 131 5.31 12.06 -0.75
CA TYR A 131 5.69 12.11 0.69
C TYR A 131 4.69 12.86 1.55
N LYS A 132 4.19 13.99 1.07
CA LYS A 132 3.20 14.78 1.82
C LYS A 132 1.98 13.92 2.18
N LYS A 133 1.42 13.26 1.18
CA LYS A 133 0.25 12.37 1.38
C LYS A 133 0.56 11.19 2.29
N GLN A 134 1.77 10.64 2.20
CA GLN A 134 2.21 9.55 3.06
C GLN A 134 2.30 9.99 4.53
N VAL A 135 2.82 11.19 4.81
CA VAL A 135 2.88 11.77 6.16
C VAL A 135 1.47 12.08 6.68
N GLU A 136 0.59 12.67 5.86
CA GLU A 136 -0.80 12.95 6.24
C GLU A 136 -1.53 11.68 6.68
N LEU A 137 -1.45 10.61 5.90
CA LEU A 137 -2.07 9.32 6.24
C LEU A 137 -1.47 8.69 7.49
N PHE A 138 -0.15 8.74 7.64
CA PHE A 138 0.53 8.23 8.83
C PHE A 138 0.03 8.94 10.10
N LEU A 139 -0.03 10.27 10.07
CA LEU A 139 -0.50 11.07 11.21
C LEU A 139 -1.99 10.84 11.50
N GLU A 140 -2.81 10.68 10.47
CA GLU A 140 -4.23 10.34 10.62
C GLU A 140 -4.39 8.98 11.34
N ILE A 141 -3.65 7.95 10.93
CA ILE A 141 -3.67 6.63 11.54
C ILE A 141 -3.19 6.70 13.00
N LYS A 142 -2.11 7.44 13.27
CA LYS A 142 -1.63 7.67 14.64
C LYS A 142 -2.67 8.37 15.52
N LYS A 143 -3.36 9.38 14.98
CA LYS A 143 -4.42 10.10 15.69
C LYS A 143 -5.60 9.21 16.08
N ARG A 144 -5.84 8.13 15.34
CA ARG A 144 -6.85 7.10 15.67
C ARG A 144 -6.41 6.15 16.78
N GLY A 145 -5.20 6.31 17.34
CA GLY A 145 -4.65 5.42 18.36
C GLY A 145 -4.06 4.13 17.81
N LEU A 146 -3.95 4.00 16.49
CA LEU A 146 -3.33 2.83 15.84
C LEU A 146 -1.80 2.96 15.83
N ASP A 147 -1.11 1.83 15.71
CA ASP A 147 0.36 1.76 15.71
C ASP A 147 0.90 1.33 14.32
N PRO A 148 1.03 2.27 13.36
CA PRO A 148 1.57 1.96 12.05
C PRO A 148 3.07 1.64 12.12
N ILE A 149 3.46 0.59 11.40
CA ILE A 149 4.85 0.14 11.29
C ILE A 149 5.52 0.90 10.15
N VAL A 150 6.74 1.39 10.37
CA VAL A 150 7.53 2.03 9.31
C VAL A 150 8.69 1.12 8.93
N VAL A 151 8.83 0.86 7.63
CA VAL A 151 9.89 0.03 7.05
C VAL A 151 10.68 0.85 6.03
N ASN A 152 11.99 0.86 6.17
CA ASN A 152 12.87 1.50 5.19
C ASN A 152 13.15 0.53 4.03
N SER A 153 12.82 0.92 2.82
CA SER A 153 13.04 0.10 1.62
C SER A 153 14.52 -0.19 1.32
N GLU A 154 15.44 0.65 1.79
CA GLU A 154 16.87 0.37 1.64
C GLU A 154 17.32 -0.79 2.54
N ASP A 155 16.68 -0.98 3.69
CA ASP A 155 17.00 -2.10 4.59
C ASP A 155 16.48 -3.41 3.98
N ILE A 156 15.29 -3.41 3.35
CA ILE A 156 14.81 -4.57 2.56
C ILE A 156 15.80 -4.93 1.45
N ARG A 157 16.38 -3.94 0.77
CA ARG A 157 17.35 -4.21 -0.31
C ARG A 157 18.69 -4.73 0.19
N LYS A 158 19.17 -4.25 1.34
CA LYS A 158 20.49 -4.60 1.86
C LYS A 158 20.49 -5.85 2.74
N LYS A 159 19.40 -6.02 3.50
CA LYS A 159 19.23 -7.08 4.50
C LYS A 159 17.80 -7.62 4.45
N PRO A 160 17.39 -8.26 3.35
CA PRO A 160 15.99 -8.67 3.13
C PRO A 160 15.49 -9.59 4.24
N GLU A 161 16.21 -10.65 4.55
CA GLU A 161 15.82 -11.64 5.55
C GLU A 161 15.62 -11.00 6.93
N GLU A 162 16.62 -10.25 7.42
CA GLU A 162 16.54 -9.57 8.72
C GLU A 162 15.35 -8.60 8.79
N THR A 163 15.14 -7.82 7.72
CA THR A 163 14.11 -6.79 7.68
C THR A 163 12.71 -7.42 7.60
N LEU A 164 12.53 -8.43 6.77
CA LEU A 164 11.27 -9.13 6.62
C LEU A 164 10.92 -9.95 7.87
N THR A 165 11.88 -10.59 8.51
CA THR A 165 11.69 -11.27 9.80
C THR A 165 11.19 -10.28 10.86
N LYS A 166 11.81 -9.09 10.97
CA LYS A 166 11.36 -8.05 11.90
C LYS A 166 9.94 -7.57 11.59
N LEU A 167 9.61 -7.38 10.31
CA LEU A 167 8.27 -7.00 9.89
C LEU A 167 7.26 -8.08 10.26
N CYS A 168 7.51 -9.34 9.93
CA CYS A 168 6.65 -10.46 10.25
C CYS A 168 6.39 -10.57 11.76
N ASN A 169 7.44 -10.49 12.58
CA ASN A 169 7.32 -10.51 14.04
C ASN A 169 6.45 -9.35 14.57
N ARG A 170 6.58 -8.14 14.00
CA ARG A 170 5.77 -6.97 14.41
C ARG A 170 4.28 -7.14 14.07
N VAL A 171 3.94 -7.90 13.07
CA VAL A 171 2.54 -8.18 12.69
C VAL A 171 2.04 -9.55 13.19
N ASN A 172 2.82 -10.25 14.01
CA ASN A 172 2.52 -11.58 14.56
C ASN A 172 2.39 -12.67 13.49
N LEU A 173 3.27 -12.64 12.51
CA LEU A 173 3.42 -13.67 11.48
C LEU A 173 4.71 -14.47 11.70
N GLY A 174 4.69 -15.75 11.35
CA GLY A 174 5.91 -16.52 11.13
C GLY A 174 6.62 -16.05 9.85
N PHE A 175 7.95 -16.10 9.87
CA PHE A 175 8.78 -15.80 8.69
C PHE A 175 9.15 -17.08 7.93
#